data_440ad25ab166b799607b2f2260560d3a
#
_entry.id   440ad25ab166b799607b2f2260560d3a
#
_cell.length_a   1.000
_cell.length_b   1.000
_cell.length_c   1.000
_cell.angle_alpha   90.00
_cell.angle_beta   90.00
_cell.angle_gamma   90.00
#
_symmetry.space_group_name_H-M   'P 1'
#
loop_
_entity.id
_entity.type
_entity.pdbx_description
1 polymer ?
#
loop_
_entity_poly.entity_id
_entity_poly.type
_entity_poly.pdbx_seq_one_letter_code
_entity_poly.pdbx_strand_id
1 'polypeptide(L)'
;MRDGVIDVDVATPAIRGFFGIQFRIAGDGANAEWVYLRQHKSGLPDAVQYTPVLNTGLNWQIYNGPGFTAAVDIPRDVWFHLRLDVAGAQAKLYVRDMETPALVMNDLKSGVQKGQIALYVLTGATYFSNVEVRTRADAPWERHLPSMPADTLTRWKLSPSLDALARNLERPLSAADIAGMQWQDVEAEPPGFVVLYRYREAPHPRVSFQGDFSKRLDPQPGMKVVYARTTIDADRDQVKKLSIGYSDDVSVFLNGRILYRGRSAQGFRDPGFLGIINPENDVVYLPLKKGSNELVLAVSELGGGWGFICRLASLDD
;
A
#
# COMPACT_ATOMS: atom_id res chain seq x y z
N MET A 1 11.67 18.68 -9.41
CA MET A 1 12.53 18.84 -8.19
C MET A 1 12.98 17.46 -7.76
N ARG A 2 14.20 17.29 -7.25
CA ARG A 2 14.67 16.07 -6.56
C ARG A 2 14.57 16.28 -5.05
N ASP A 3 15.26 17.30 -4.55
CA ASP A 3 15.30 17.72 -3.14
C ASP A 3 14.98 19.21 -3.07
N GLY A 4 14.40 19.67 -1.96
CA GLY A 4 14.02 21.07 -1.78
C GLY A 4 12.76 21.25 -0.96
N VAL A 5 12.26 22.46 -0.96
CA VAL A 5 11.08 22.88 -0.21
C VAL A 5 9.98 23.31 -1.18
N ILE A 6 8.77 22.87 -0.93
CA ILE A 6 7.54 23.32 -1.60
C ILE A 6 6.69 24.02 -0.54
N ASP A 7 6.46 25.30 -0.74
CA ASP A 7 5.57 26.12 0.07
C ASP A 7 4.29 26.44 -0.73
N VAL A 8 3.14 26.40 -0.10
CA VAL A 8 1.86 26.75 -0.72
C VAL A 8 0.84 27.15 0.32
N ASP A 9 0.08 28.19 0.04
CA ASP A 9 -1.12 28.53 0.82
C ASP A 9 -2.32 27.79 0.25
N VAL A 10 -3.16 27.25 1.15
CA VAL A 10 -4.33 26.44 0.79
C VAL A 10 -5.57 26.94 1.52
N ALA A 11 -6.70 26.93 0.85
CA ALA A 11 -8.01 27.16 1.47
C ALA A 11 -9.03 26.17 0.87
N THR A 12 -9.90 25.62 1.73
CA THR A 12 -10.98 24.73 1.28
C THR A 12 -12.28 25.02 2.03
N PRO A 13 -13.40 25.27 1.32
CA PRO A 13 -14.73 25.34 1.89
C PRO A 13 -15.38 23.94 1.98
N ALA A 14 -14.77 22.91 1.41
CA ALA A 14 -15.36 21.60 1.30
C ALA A 14 -15.49 20.92 2.68
N ILE A 15 -16.64 20.31 2.95
CA ILE A 15 -16.83 19.44 4.13
C ILE A 15 -16.08 18.13 3.93
N ARG A 16 -16.05 17.62 2.69
CA ARG A 16 -15.31 16.42 2.28
C ARG A 16 -14.43 16.75 1.10
N GLY A 17 -13.15 16.43 1.22
CA GLY A 17 -12.19 16.68 0.17
C GLY A 17 -10.89 15.92 0.42
N PHE A 18 -10.13 15.77 -0.68
CA PHE A 18 -8.75 15.28 -0.68
C PHE A 18 -7.94 16.27 -1.52
N PHE A 19 -6.92 16.84 -0.95
CA PHE A 19 -6.04 17.76 -1.63
C PHE A 19 -4.62 17.64 -1.09
N GLY A 20 -3.64 17.99 -1.90
CA GLY A 20 -2.25 17.90 -1.47
C GLY A 20 -1.25 18.14 -2.59
N ILE A 21 -0.07 17.57 -2.40
CA ILE A 21 1.10 17.77 -3.25
C ILE A 21 1.57 16.41 -3.74
N GLN A 22 1.64 16.26 -5.06
CA GLN A 22 2.42 15.21 -5.70
C GLN A 22 3.80 15.77 -6.07
N PHE A 23 4.84 14.99 -5.85
CA PHE A 23 6.20 15.39 -6.16
C PHE A 23 7.01 14.21 -6.68
N ARG A 24 8.14 14.49 -7.29
CA ARG A 24 8.97 13.50 -8.00
C ARG A 24 8.15 12.67 -8.99
N ILE A 25 7.16 13.29 -9.64
CA ILE A 25 6.34 12.64 -10.65
C ILE A 25 7.25 12.27 -11.82
N ALA A 26 7.30 10.98 -12.18
CA ALA A 26 8.04 10.49 -13.33
C ALA A 26 7.48 11.08 -14.63
N GLY A 27 8.30 11.12 -15.69
CA GLY A 27 7.90 11.74 -16.96
C GLY A 27 6.67 11.10 -17.63
N ASP A 28 6.42 9.82 -17.37
CA ASP A 28 5.25 9.07 -17.81
C ASP A 28 4.05 9.16 -16.84
N GLY A 29 4.24 9.78 -15.65
CA GLY A 29 3.23 9.88 -14.60
C GLY A 29 2.98 8.58 -13.82
N ALA A 30 3.65 7.49 -14.17
CA ALA A 30 3.36 6.19 -13.58
C ALA A 30 3.83 6.05 -12.12
N ASN A 31 4.84 6.82 -11.73
CA ASN A 31 5.41 6.80 -10.39
C ASN A 31 5.50 8.22 -9.83
N ALA A 32 5.14 8.38 -8.56
CA ALA A 32 5.20 9.65 -7.85
C ALA A 32 5.21 9.42 -6.33
N GLU A 33 5.60 10.45 -5.60
CA GLU A 33 5.32 10.59 -4.18
C GLU A 33 4.10 11.48 -3.98
N TRP A 34 3.23 11.14 -3.06
CA TRP A 34 2.01 11.89 -2.83
C TRP A 34 1.74 12.08 -1.35
N VAL A 35 1.61 13.35 -0.94
CA VAL A 35 1.15 13.75 0.40
C VAL A 35 -0.16 14.48 0.24
N TYR A 36 -1.17 14.07 0.98
CA TYR A 36 -2.50 14.70 0.90
C TYR A 36 -3.21 14.78 2.25
N LEU A 37 -4.14 15.72 2.30
CA LEU A 37 -4.98 16.01 3.44
C LEU A 37 -6.42 15.56 3.14
N ARG A 38 -7.10 15.06 4.17
CA ARG A 38 -8.50 14.67 4.13
C ARG A 38 -9.33 15.63 4.99
N GLN A 39 -10.01 16.59 4.36
CA GLN A 39 -10.81 17.59 5.11
C GLN A 39 -11.78 16.95 6.09
N HIS A 40 -12.49 15.90 5.66
CA HIS A 40 -13.47 15.16 6.48
C HIS A 40 -12.85 14.32 7.61
N LYS A 41 -11.54 14.28 7.70
CA LYS A 41 -10.78 13.56 8.72
C LYS A 41 -9.99 14.52 9.62
N SER A 42 -10.25 15.82 9.55
CA SER A 42 -9.59 16.81 10.41
C SER A 42 -9.58 16.36 11.87
N GLY A 43 -8.40 16.37 12.51
CA GLY A 43 -8.18 15.90 13.88
C GLY A 43 -8.10 14.38 14.07
N LEU A 44 -8.41 13.57 13.06
CA LEU A 44 -8.33 12.11 13.14
C LEU A 44 -6.92 11.59 12.77
N PRO A 45 -6.53 10.38 13.21
CA PRO A 45 -5.18 9.84 13.01
C PRO A 45 -4.73 9.73 11.55
N ASP A 46 -5.64 9.75 10.59
CA ASP A 46 -5.40 9.69 9.15
C ASP A 46 -5.84 10.96 8.42
N ALA A 47 -5.86 12.12 9.10
CA ALA A 47 -6.17 13.42 8.50
C ALA A 47 -5.17 13.79 7.39
N VAL A 48 -3.92 13.44 7.58
CA VAL A 48 -2.83 13.52 6.60
C VAL A 48 -2.36 12.13 6.24
N GLN A 49 -2.04 11.91 4.97
CA GLN A 49 -1.40 10.68 4.53
C GLN A 49 -0.34 10.93 3.46
N TYR A 50 0.77 10.22 3.58
CA TYR A 50 1.72 9.97 2.51
C TYR A 50 1.43 8.60 1.88
N THR A 51 1.46 8.54 0.55
CA THR A 51 1.40 7.29 -0.22
C THR A 51 2.20 7.43 -1.51
N PRO A 52 3.01 6.44 -1.90
CA PRO A 52 3.60 6.43 -3.22
C PRO A 52 2.55 6.04 -4.28
N VAL A 53 2.68 6.59 -5.46
CA VAL A 53 2.07 6.06 -6.69
C VAL A 53 3.12 5.17 -7.35
N LEU A 54 2.81 3.91 -7.56
CA LEU A 54 3.69 2.91 -8.16
C LEU A 54 2.97 2.25 -9.33
N ASN A 55 3.54 2.36 -10.54
CA ASN A 55 2.91 1.86 -11.77
C ASN A 55 1.43 2.27 -11.88
N THR A 56 1.13 3.56 -11.65
CA THR A 56 -0.20 4.17 -11.57
C THR A 56 -1.07 3.75 -10.38
N GLY A 57 -0.67 2.75 -9.61
CA GLY A 57 -1.41 2.24 -8.46
C GLY A 57 -1.22 3.09 -7.20
N LEU A 58 -2.32 3.35 -6.50
CA LEU A 58 -2.32 3.96 -5.16
C LEU A 58 -2.05 2.89 -4.11
N ASN A 59 -1.36 3.26 -3.03
CA ASN A 59 -0.92 2.30 -2.01
C ASN A 59 -1.26 2.75 -0.58
N TRP A 60 -2.33 3.51 -0.40
CA TRP A 60 -2.71 4.09 0.89
C TRP A 60 -3.15 3.04 1.93
N GLN A 61 -3.61 1.86 1.49
CA GLN A 61 -3.95 0.75 2.39
C GLN A 61 -2.72 -0.01 2.89
N ILE A 62 -1.60 0.06 2.17
CA ILE A 62 -0.33 -0.57 2.54
C ILE A 62 0.45 0.36 3.47
N TYR A 63 0.60 1.62 3.05
CA TYR A 63 1.39 2.61 3.78
C TYR A 63 0.49 3.44 4.69
N ASN A 64 0.31 2.95 5.91
CA ASN A 64 -0.54 3.53 6.95
C ASN A 64 0.13 3.46 8.32
N GLY A 65 -0.27 4.34 9.26
CA GLY A 65 0.30 4.42 10.60
C GLY A 65 1.55 5.31 10.68
N PRO A 66 2.44 5.09 11.68
CA PRO A 66 3.59 5.95 11.93
C PRO A 66 4.48 6.12 10.70
N GLY A 67 4.81 7.37 10.36
CA GLY A 67 5.60 7.72 9.17
C GLY A 67 4.81 7.80 7.87
N PHE A 68 3.53 7.41 7.87
CA PHE A 68 2.66 7.45 6.69
C PHE A 68 1.37 8.24 6.92
N THR A 69 0.83 8.23 8.14
CA THR A 69 -0.36 9.04 8.50
C THR A 69 -0.12 9.82 9.79
N ALA A 70 -0.85 10.93 9.93
CA ALA A 70 -0.85 11.72 11.16
C ALA A 70 -2.18 12.46 11.35
N ALA A 71 -2.48 12.74 12.62
CA ALA A 71 -3.54 13.65 12.99
C ALA A 71 -3.10 15.10 12.79
N VAL A 72 -3.97 15.90 12.21
CA VAL A 72 -3.78 17.35 12.06
C VAL A 72 -5.13 18.04 11.96
N ASP A 73 -5.25 19.21 12.55
CA ASP A 73 -6.41 20.07 12.35
C ASP A 73 -6.31 20.78 11.02
N ILE A 74 -7.27 20.51 10.14
CA ILE A 74 -7.40 21.11 8.82
C ILE A 74 -8.50 22.16 8.89
N PRO A 75 -8.19 23.47 8.88
CA PRO A 75 -9.20 24.52 8.96
C PRO A 75 -10.04 24.55 7.68
N ARG A 76 -11.26 25.04 7.80
CA ARG A 76 -12.18 25.25 6.69
C ARG A 76 -12.47 26.75 6.54
N ASP A 77 -12.67 27.17 5.30
CA ASP A 77 -13.04 28.55 4.95
C ASP A 77 -11.99 29.62 5.30
N VAL A 78 -10.76 29.23 5.60
CA VAL A 78 -9.63 30.13 5.87
C VAL A 78 -8.37 29.63 5.14
N TRP A 79 -7.48 30.55 4.79
CA TRP A 79 -6.17 30.24 4.25
C TRP A 79 -5.26 29.70 5.35
N PHE A 80 -4.48 28.69 5.04
CA PHE A 80 -3.42 28.16 5.87
C PHE A 80 -2.22 27.71 5.03
N HIS A 81 -1.06 27.69 5.63
CA HIS A 81 0.19 27.38 4.96
C HIS A 81 0.52 25.88 5.06
N LEU A 82 0.96 25.31 3.94
CA LEU A 82 1.58 24.00 3.86
C LEU A 82 3.03 24.16 3.40
N ARG A 83 3.94 23.42 4.04
CA ARG A 83 5.31 23.25 3.60
C ARG A 83 5.63 21.77 3.51
N LEU A 84 6.21 21.37 2.39
CA LEU A 84 6.79 20.05 2.20
C LEU A 84 8.29 20.20 1.99
N ASP A 85 9.07 19.70 2.93
CA ASP A 85 10.53 19.70 2.89
C ASP A 85 11.03 18.31 2.52
N VAL A 86 11.80 18.17 1.44
CA VAL A 86 12.21 16.89 0.85
C VAL A 86 13.72 16.81 0.78
N ALA A 87 14.30 15.74 1.34
CA ALA A 87 15.74 15.48 1.34
C ALA A 87 16.04 13.98 1.21
N GLY A 88 16.61 13.55 0.08
CA GLY A 88 16.89 12.14 -0.20
C GLY A 88 15.62 11.30 -0.15
N ALA A 89 15.64 10.20 0.59
CA ALA A 89 14.50 9.33 0.78
C ALA A 89 13.57 9.76 1.94
N GLN A 90 13.57 11.04 2.31
CA GLN A 90 12.83 11.55 3.46
C GLN A 90 12.03 12.80 3.08
N ALA A 91 10.93 13.05 3.80
CA ALA A 91 10.24 14.33 3.73
C ALA A 91 9.59 14.68 5.08
N LYS A 92 9.34 15.97 5.27
CA LYS A 92 8.59 16.52 6.41
C LYS A 92 7.47 17.39 5.87
N LEU A 93 6.26 17.10 6.29
CA LEU A 93 5.11 17.94 6.01
C LEU A 93 4.79 18.81 7.21
N TYR A 94 4.64 20.09 6.98
CA TYR A 94 4.19 21.08 7.96
C TYR A 94 2.81 21.59 7.54
N VAL A 95 1.91 21.69 8.51
CA VAL A 95 0.55 22.17 8.30
C VAL A 95 0.26 23.24 9.34
N ARG A 96 0.15 24.51 8.94
CA ARG A 96 -0.05 25.71 9.76
C ARG A 96 1.14 26.04 10.68
N ASP A 97 1.61 25.11 11.48
CA ASP A 97 2.83 25.23 12.28
C ASP A 97 4.04 24.93 11.39
N MET A 98 4.93 25.89 11.23
CA MET A 98 6.14 25.77 10.40
C MET A 98 7.38 25.36 11.21
N GLU A 99 7.24 25.16 12.52
CA GLU A 99 8.32 24.73 13.41
C GLU A 99 8.27 23.22 13.66
N THR A 100 7.07 22.68 13.89
CA THR A 100 6.85 21.25 14.17
C THR A 100 6.20 20.55 12.97
N PRO A 101 6.85 19.55 12.36
CA PRO A 101 6.26 18.82 11.26
C PRO A 101 5.05 18.01 11.73
N ALA A 102 3.95 18.11 11.00
CA ALA A 102 2.74 17.31 11.21
C ALA A 102 2.95 15.84 10.83
N LEU A 103 3.80 15.57 9.82
CA LEU A 103 4.15 14.22 9.41
C LEU A 103 5.64 14.17 9.02
N VAL A 104 6.37 13.20 9.58
CA VAL A 104 7.76 12.89 9.22
C VAL A 104 7.79 11.57 8.48
N MET A 105 8.16 11.62 7.21
CA MET A 105 8.31 10.47 6.31
C MET A 105 9.78 10.08 6.22
N ASN A 106 10.17 8.98 6.84
CA ASN A 106 11.56 8.53 6.87
C ASN A 106 11.94 7.64 5.68
N ASP A 107 10.97 7.23 4.87
CA ASP A 107 11.17 6.26 3.81
C ASP A 107 10.22 6.52 2.63
N LEU A 108 10.57 7.49 1.80
CA LEU A 108 9.87 7.75 0.53
C LEU A 108 10.07 6.56 -0.41
N LYS A 109 9.01 6.07 -0.98
CA LYS A 109 8.92 4.72 -1.57
C LYS A 109 9.09 4.65 -3.08
N SER A 110 8.92 5.75 -3.84
CA SER A 110 9.09 5.73 -5.30
C SER A 110 10.53 6.04 -5.76
N GLY A 111 11.46 6.23 -4.81
CA GLY A 111 12.87 6.44 -5.07
C GLY A 111 13.31 7.92 -5.12
N VAL A 112 14.63 8.12 -5.07
CA VAL A 112 15.24 9.45 -5.04
C VAL A 112 15.56 9.91 -6.46
N GLN A 113 14.57 10.48 -7.13
CA GLN A 113 14.69 10.93 -8.52
C GLN A 113 14.21 12.37 -8.71
N LYS A 114 14.66 13.02 -9.78
CA LYS A 114 14.13 14.30 -10.21
C LYS A 114 12.80 14.06 -10.94
N GLY A 115 11.77 14.81 -10.57
CA GLY A 115 10.48 14.74 -11.24
C GLY A 115 9.70 16.04 -11.18
N GLN A 116 8.48 16.02 -11.71
CA GLN A 116 7.53 17.12 -11.70
C GLN A 116 6.88 17.26 -10.33
N ILE A 117 6.18 18.38 -10.13
CA ILE A 117 5.35 18.69 -8.96
C ILE A 117 3.95 19.00 -9.48
N ALA A 118 2.93 18.52 -8.78
CA ALA A 118 1.55 18.87 -9.04
C ALA A 118 0.80 19.18 -7.74
N LEU A 119 -0.07 20.15 -7.80
CA LEU A 119 -1.09 20.36 -6.78
C LEU A 119 -2.30 19.52 -7.15
N TYR A 120 -2.81 18.78 -6.18
CA TYR A 120 -3.80 17.74 -6.43
C TYR A 120 -5.09 17.99 -5.66
N VAL A 121 -6.22 17.80 -6.34
CA VAL A 121 -7.55 17.80 -5.74
C VAL A 121 -8.33 16.61 -6.32
N LEU A 122 -8.74 15.68 -5.47
CA LEU A 122 -9.56 14.54 -5.91
C LEU A 122 -11.05 14.88 -5.88
N THR A 123 -11.52 15.50 -4.80
CA THR A 123 -12.91 15.88 -4.62
C THR A 123 -13.01 17.09 -3.69
N GLY A 124 -14.10 17.85 -3.82
CA GLY A 124 -14.27 19.10 -3.11
C GLY A 124 -13.52 20.27 -3.78
N ALA A 125 -13.94 21.49 -3.49
CA ALA A 125 -13.23 22.69 -3.93
C ALA A 125 -12.02 22.94 -3.02
N THR A 126 -10.88 23.25 -3.63
CA THR A 126 -9.66 23.67 -2.92
C THR A 126 -8.96 24.75 -3.72
N TYR A 127 -8.51 25.78 -3.05
CA TYR A 127 -7.80 26.92 -3.63
C TYR A 127 -6.35 26.86 -3.20
N PHE A 128 -5.47 27.18 -4.11
CA PHE A 128 -4.01 27.27 -3.88
C PHE A 128 -3.52 28.66 -4.26
N SER A 129 -2.59 29.20 -3.46
CA SER A 129 -1.95 30.49 -3.69
C SER A 129 -0.50 30.44 -3.22
N ASN A 130 0.29 31.45 -3.58
CA ASN A 130 1.65 31.64 -3.10
C ASN A 130 2.54 30.38 -3.21
N VAL A 131 2.46 29.71 -4.36
CA VAL A 131 3.24 28.49 -4.61
C VAL A 131 4.70 28.87 -4.84
N GLU A 132 5.58 28.40 -3.98
CA GLU A 132 7.01 28.58 -4.09
C GLU A 132 7.74 27.23 -4.05
N VAL A 133 8.70 27.04 -4.96
CA VAL A 133 9.53 25.84 -5.01
C VAL A 133 11.00 26.24 -4.96
N ARG A 134 11.70 25.84 -3.92
CA ARG A 134 13.13 26.08 -3.74
C ARG A 134 13.86 24.74 -3.75
N THR A 135 14.78 24.56 -4.68
CA THR A 135 15.66 23.41 -4.72
C THR A 135 16.80 23.58 -3.71
N ARG A 136 17.24 22.49 -3.11
CA ARG A 136 18.38 22.48 -2.19
C ARG A 136 19.25 21.23 -2.44
N ALA A 137 20.49 21.30 -2.02
CA ALA A 137 21.47 20.23 -2.15
C ALA A 137 21.85 19.61 -0.77
N ASP A 138 21.01 19.82 0.23
CA ASP A 138 21.30 19.40 1.60
C ASP A 138 21.29 17.89 1.76
N ALA A 139 22.05 17.43 2.75
CA ALA A 139 22.07 16.02 3.15
C ALA A 139 20.72 15.61 3.78
N PRO A 140 20.29 14.36 3.58
CA PRO A 140 19.14 13.79 4.27
C PRO A 140 19.32 13.85 5.80
N TRP A 141 18.19 13.90 6.50
CA TRP A 141 18.16 13.75 7.96
C TRP A 141 18.52 12.31 8.38
N GLU A 142 18.77 12.11 9.66
CA GLU A 142 18.93 10.76 10.20
C GLU A 142 17.68 9.93 9.91
N ARG A 143 17.88 8.72 9.39
CA ARG A 143 16.81 7.88 8.87
C ARG A 143 16.47 6.79 9.85
N HIS A 144 15.22 6.76 10.31
CA HIS A 144 14.70 5.73 11.20
C HIS A 144 13.74 4.82 10.41
N LEU A 145 14.24 3.66 9.98
CA LEU A 145 13.42 2.66 9.29
C LEU A 145 12.84 1.66 10.29
N PRO A 146 11.62 1.16 10.06
CA PRO A 146 11.11 0.03 10.83
C PRO A 146 12.01 -1.20 10.60
N SER A 147 12.19 -1.99 11.65
CA SER A 147 12.89 -3.28 11.54
C SER A 147 12.00 -4.32 10.85
N MET A 148 12.65 -5.31 10.22
CA MET A 148 11.97 -6.50 9.72
C MET A 148 11.76 -7.46 10.90
N PRO A 149 10.50 -7.82 11.28
CA PRO A 149 10.27 -8.85 12.29
C PRO A 149 10.84 -10.21 11.85
N ALA A 150 11.42 -10.95 12.79
CA ALA A 150 12.14 -12.20 12.50
C ALA A 150 11.23 -13.31 11.93
N ASP A 151 9.95 -13.29 12.27
CA ASP A 151 8.94 -14.25 11.82
C ASP A 151 8.35 -13.92 10.42
N THR A 152 8.84 -12.86 9.78
CA THR A 152 8.34 -12.42 8.48
C THR A 152 8.81 -13.33 7.34
N LEU A 153 7.89 -13.75 6.48
CA LEU A 153 8.22 -14.40 5.21
C LEU A 153 8.65 -13.34 4.20
N THR A 154 9.95 -13.23 3.96
CA THR A 154 10.54 -12.13 3.18
C THR A 154 10.76 -12.44 1.70
N ARG A 155 10.99 -13.72 1.34
CA ARG A 155 11.36 -14.11 -0.03
C ARG A 155 10.20 -14.77 -0.74
N TRP A 156 9.88 -14.23 -1.92
CA TRP A 156 8.75 -14.67 -2.73
C TRP A 156 9.11 -14.75 -4.20
N LYS A 157 8.35 -15.56 -4.95
CA LYS A 157 8.34 -15.55 -6.41
C LYS A 157 6.95 -15.11 -6.88
N LEU A 158 6.90 -14.08 -7.75
CA LEU A 158 5.66 -13.53 -8.28
C LEU A 158 5.41 -14.01 -9.72
N SER A 159 4.18 -14.39 -10.00
CA SER A 159 3.70 -14.62 -11.36
C SER A 159 3.57 -13.32 -12.15
N PRO A 160 3.37 -13.33 -13.47
CA PRO A 160 2.80 -12.21 -14.21
C PRO A 160 1.44 -11.79 -13.62
N SER A 161 1.00 -10.55 -13.93
CA SER A 161 -0.36 -10.10 -13.68
C SER A 161 -1.32 -10.81 -14.60
N LEU A 162 -2.34 -11.48 -14.06
CA LEU A 162 -3.30 -12.31 -14.82
C LEU A 162 -4.71 -11.74 -14.64
N ASP A 163 -5.60 -12.03 -15.58
CA ASP A 163 -7.02 -11.70 -15.44
C ASP A 163 -7.66 -12.62 -14.40
N ALA A 164 -8.22 -12.04 -13.34
CA ALA A 164 -8.82 -12.80 -12.24
C ALA A 164 -10.08 -13.57 -12.69
N LEU A 165 -10.87 -13.04 -13.65
CA LEU A 165 -12.03 -13.74 -14.20
C LEU A 165 -11.67 -15.00 -14.99
N ALA A 166 -10.47 -15.03 -15.59
CA ALA A 166 -9.98 -16.19 -16.33
C ALA A 166 -9.41 -17.29 -15.42
N ARG A 167 -9.45 -17.11 -14.11
CA ARG A 167 -8.85 -18.01 -13.13
C ARG A 167 -9.88 -18.50 -12.10
N ASN A 168 -9.80 -19.79 -11.79
CA ASN A 168 -10.54 -20.31 -10.64
C ASN A 168 -9.69 -20.14 -9.38
N LEU A 169 -10.00 -19.07 -8.61
CA LEU A 169 -9.25 -18.71 -7.40
C LEU A 169 -9.50 -19.65 -6.21
N GLU A 170 -10.36 -20.66 -6.38
CA GLU A 170 -10.60 -21.72 -5.38
C GLU A 170 -9.75 -22.97 -5.65
N ARG A 171 -9.05 -23.00 -6.77
CA ARG A 171 -8.18 -24.12 -7.15
C ARG A 171 -6.73 -23.66 -7.25
N PRO A 172 -5.78 -24.50 -6.83
CA PRO A 172 -4.37 -24.20 -7.02
C PRO A 172 -4.03 -24.15 -8.51
N LEU A 173 -2.92 -23.50 -8.82
CA LEU A 173 -2.32 -23.59 -10.16
C LEU A 173 -1.98 -25.03 -10.48
N SER A 174 -2.26 -25.45 -11.73
CA SER A 174 -1.80 -26.75 -12.23
C SER A 174 -0.27 -26.74 -12.41
N ALA A 175 0.33 -27.92 -12.45
CA ALA A 175 1.75 -28.05 -12.76
C ALA A 175 2.11 -27.42 -14.14
N ALA A 176 1.19 -27.49 -15.10
CA ALA A 176 1.35 -26.88 -16.41
C ALA A 176 1.32 -25.35 -16.34
N ASP A 177 0.41 -24.77 -15.54
CA ASP A 177 0.39 -23.32 -15.27
C ASP A 177 1.70 -22.86 -14.64
N ILE A 178 2.16 -23.56 -13.59
CA ILE A 178 3.43 -23.23 -12.90
C ILE A 178 4.61 -23.30 -13.84
N ALA A 179 4.71 -24.34 -14.68
CA ALA A 179 5.80 -24.54 -15.64
C ALA A 179 5.79 -23.48 -16.77
N GLY A 180 4.60 -23.02 -17.17
CA GLY A 180 4.44 -22.02 -18.23
C GLY A 180 4.61 -20.57 -17.77
N MET A 181 4.70 -20.31 -16.47
CA MET A 181 4.81 -18.94 -15.94
C MET A 181 6.27 -18.51 -15.77
N GLN A 182 6.53 -17.25 -16.09
CA GLN A 182 7.79 -16.59 -15.72
C GLN A 182 7.66 -16.04 -14.30
N TRP A 183 8.41 -16.63 -13.38
CA TRP A 183 8.45 -16.22 -12.00
C TRP A 183 9.56 -15.20 -11.75
N GLN A 184 9.23 -14.13 -11.02
CA GLN A 184 10.17 -13.10 -10.62
C GLN A 184 10.45 -13.22 -9.13
N ASP A 185 11.74 -13.33 -8.74
CA ASP A 185 12.14 -13.27 -7.35
C ASP A 185 11.98 -11.84 -6.82
N VAL A 186 11.37 -11.72 -5.64
CA VAL A 186 11.15 -10.46 -4.94
C VAL A 186 11.40 -10.63 -3.45
N GLU A 187 11.76 -9.53 -2.80
CA GLU A 187 11.93 -9.47 -1.36
C GLU A 187 10.95 -8.48 -0.75
N ALA A 188 10.41 -8.84 0.43
CA ALA A 188 9.52 -7.95 1.18
C ALA A 188 10.29 -6.74 1.70
N GLU A 189 9.67 -5.57 1.64
CA GLU A 189 10.22 -4.36 2.23
C GLU A 189 9.79 -4.20 3.71
N PRO A 190 10.62 -3.57 4.56
CA PRO A 190 10.25 -3.34 5.95
C PRO A 190 8.90 -2.60 6.11
N PRO A 191 8.05 -3.04 7.05
CA PRO A 191 8.24 -4.12 8.02
C PRO A 191 7.77 -5.52 7.54
N GLY A 192 7.78 -5.81 6.25
CA GLY A 192 7.42 -7.12 5.69
C GLY A 192 6.42 -7.09 4.54
N PHE A 193 6.17 -5.93 3.95
CA PHE A 193 5.24 -5.80 2.82
C PHE A 193 5.83 -6.31 1.51
N VAL A 194 5.05 -7.09 0.78
CA VAL A 194 5.26 -7.32 -0.66
C VAL A 194 4.27 -6.45 -1.41
N VAL A 195 4.76 -5.37 -1.97
CA VAL A 195 3.95 -4.37 -2.69
C VAL A 195 3.93 -4.73 -4.17
N LEU A 196 2.82 -5.30 -4.62
CA LEU A 196 2.71 -5.87 -5.98
C LEU A 196 2.77 -4.81 -7.07
N TYR A 197 2.26 -3.59 -6.82
CA TYR A 197 2.38 -2.47 -7.76
C TYR A 197 3.83 -2.07 -8.07
N ARG A 198 4.83 -2.46 -7.27
CA ARG A 198 6.24 -2.28 -7.65
C ARG A 198 6.65 -3.11 -8.87
N TYR A 199 5.98 -4.23 -9.06
CA TYR A 199 6.37 -5.27 -10.01
C TYR A 199 5.34 -5.50 -11.10
N ARG A 200 4.10 -5.07 -10.89
CA ARG A 200 2.96 -5.36 -11.77
C ARG A 200 2.08 -4.13 -11.95
N GLU A 201 1.51 -4.03 -13.12
CA GLU A 201 0.46 -3.06 -13.42
C GLU A 201 -0.90 -3.74 -13.26
N ALA A 202 -1.82 -3.03 -12.65
CA ALA A 202 -3.23 -3.33 -12.69
C ALA A 202 -3.95 -2.05 -13.10
N PRO A 203 -4.56 -2.01 -14.30
CA PRO A 203 -5.48 -0.94 -14.60
C PRO A 203 -6.57 -1.00 -13.52
N HIS A 204 -6.81 0.12 -12.85
CA HIS A 204 -7.87 0.18 -11.83
C HIS A 204 -9.16 -0.33 -12.45
N PRO A 205 -9.77 -1.41 -11.92
CA PRO A 205 -11.11 -1.74 -12.34
C PRO A 205 -11.94 -0.49 -12.12
N ARG A 206 -12.68 -0.06 -13.11
CA ARG A 206 -13.67 1.03 -12.94
C ARG A 206 -14.82 0.50 -12.07
N VAL A 207 -14.48 0.11 -10.86
CA VAL A 207 -15.43 -0.37 -9.88
C VAL A 207 -16.16 0.87 -9.37
N SER A 208 -17.39 1.02 -9.79
CA SER A 208 -18.29 1.96 -9.13
C SER A 208 -18.43 1.49 -7.68
N PHE A 209 -17.95 2.28 -6.72
CA PHE A 209 -18.17 2.04 -5.28
C PHE A 209 -19.67 2.05 -4.87
N GLN A 210 -20.59 2.13 -5.83
CA GLN A 210 -22.03 2.14 -5.62
C GLN A 210 -22.70 0.76 -5.70
N GLY A 211 -21.95 -0.30 -6.02
CA GLY A 211 -22.46 -1.68 -6.00
C GLY A 211 -22.16 -2.38 -4.68
N ASP A 212 -22.95 -3.38 -4.34
CA ASP A 212 -22.75 -4.25 -3.17
C ASP A 212 -21.60 -5.26 -3.42
N PHE A 213 -20.45 -4.74 -3.88
CA PHE A 213 -19.23 -5.55 -4.12
C PHE A 213 -18.67 -6.13 -2.84
N SER A 214 -19.04 -5.51 -1.72
CA SER A 214 -18.50 -5.86 -0.41
C SER A 214 -18.82 -7.29 0.01
N LYS A 215 -19.85 -7.92 -0.55
CA LYS A 215 -20.36 -9.22 -0.10
C LYS A 215 -20.01 -10.41 -0.99
N ARG A 216 -19.41 -10.18 -2.17
CA ARG A 216 -19.06 -11.26 -3.11
C ARG A 216 -17.57 -11.46 -3.19
N LEU A 217 -17.12 -12.70 -3.01
CA LEU A 217 -15.74 -13.10 -3.23
C LEU A 217 -15.45 -13.44 -4.70
N ASP A 218 -16.40 -13.20 -5.58
CA ASP A 218 -16.21 -13.47 -7.01
C ASP A 218 -15.34 -12.39 -7.65
N PRO A 219 -14.43 -12.78 -8.57
CA PRO A 219 -13.67 -11.83 -9.36
C PRO A 219 -14.56 -10.86 -10.13
N GLN A 220 -14.14 -9.60 -10.21
CA GLN A 220 -14.85 -8.57 -10.96
C GLN A 220 -14.18 -8.28 -12.30
N PRO A 221 -14.91 -7.76 -13.32
CA PRO A 221 -14.32 -7.38 -14.60
C PRO A 221 -13.17 -6.37 -14.42
N GLY A 222 -12.03 -6.67 -15.06
CA GLY A 222 -10.81 -5.85 -14.96
C GLY A 222 -9.94 -6.14 -13.73
N MET A 223 -10.42 -6.95 -12.78
CA MET A 223 -9.65 -7.36 -11.62
C MET A 223 -8.45 -8.22 -12.03
N LYS A 224 -7.29 -7.90 -11.48
CA LYS A 224 -6.06 -8.65 -11.71
C LYS A 224 -5.72 -9.52 -10.51
N VAL A 225 -5.02 -10.62 -10.77
CA VAL A 225 -4.47 -11.52 -9.76
C VAL A 225 -2.99 -11.77 -10.01
N VAL A 226 -2.20 -11.77 -8.95
CA VAL A 226 -0.81 -12.24 -8.94
C VAL A 226 -0.74 -13.43 -7.98
N TYR A 227 -0.09 -14.50 -8.45
CA TYR A 227 0.28 -15.60 -7.56
C TYR A 227 1.66 -15.31 -6.98
N ALA A 228 1.74 -15.32 -5.65
CA ALA A 228 2.99 -15.21 -4.91
C ALA A 228 3.28 -16.55 -4.25
N ARG A 229 4.46 -17.13 -4.48
CA ARG A 229 4.83 -18.40 -3.88
C ARG A 229 6.13 -18.31 -3.09
N THR A 230 6.19 -19.08 -2.00
CA THR A 230 7.38 -19.25 -1.20
C THR A 230 7.46 -20.69 -0.68
N THR A 231 8.61 -21.08 -0.18
CA THR A 231 8.86 -22.39 0.40
C THR A 231 9.08 -22.27 1.90
N ILE A 232 8.46 -23.16 2.66
CA ILE A 232 8.62 -23.27 4.11
C ILE A 232 9.18 -24.67 4.42
N ASP A 233 10.40 -24.72 4.94
CA ASP A 233 11.00 -25.98 5.37
C ASP A 233 10.61 -26.28 6.82
N ALA A 234 10.21 -27.53 7.08
CA ALA A 234 9.83 -28.02 8.40
C ALA A 234 10.66 -29.26 8.78
N ASP A 235 11.18 -29.29 10.00
CA ASP A 235 11.97 -30.39 10.54
C ASP A 235 11.13 -31.64 10.87
N ARG A 236 9.82 -31.43 11.08
CA ARG A 236 8.81 -32.45 11.38
C ARG A 236 7.43 -32.02 10.89
N ASP A 237 6.49 -32.94 10.91
CA ASP A 237 5.08 -32.61 10.77
C ASP A 237 4.66 -31.69 11.93
N GLN A 238 4.13 -30.51 11.61
CA GLN A 238 3.73 -29.51 12.60
C GLN A 238 2.70 -28.55 12.03
N VAL A 239 1.99 -27.85 12.92
CA VAL A 239 1.11 -26.75 12.53
C VAL A 239 1.78 -25.43 12.88
N LYS A 240 1.83 -24.51 11.92
CA LYS A 240 2.29 -23.13 12.14
C LYS A 240 1.13 -22.17 11.96
N LYS A 241 1.18 -21.06 12.67
CA LYS A 241 0.25 -19.94 12.55
C LYS A 241 0.78 -18.96 11.51
N LEU A 242 0.06 -18.77 10.40
CA LEU A 242 0.31 -17.72 9.43
C LEU A 242 -0.60 -16.54 9.75
N SER A 243 -0.03 -15.45 10.26
CA SER A 243 -0.70 -14.17 10.36
C SER A 243 -0.56 -13.44 9.03
N ILE A 244 -1.68 -13.01 8.44
CA ILE A 244 -1.68 -12.46 7.07
C ILE A 244 -2.53 -11.20 6.96
N GLY A 245 -1.94 -10.15 6.39
CA GLY A 245 -2.64 -8.98 5.88
C GLY A 245 -2.52 -8.94 4.36
N TYR A 246 -3.57 -8.49 3.68
CA TYR A 246 -3.59 -8.43 2.22
C TYR A 246 -4.61 -7.37 1.75
N SER A 247 -4.48 -6.93 0.54
CA SER A 247 -5.43 -6.06 -0.16
C SER A 247 -5.48 -6.48 -1.64
N ASP A 248 -6.69 -6.71 -2.19
CA ASP A 248 -8.01 -6.72 -1.53
C ASP A 248 -8.49 -8.14 -1.24
N ASP A 249 -8.27 -9.10 -2.15
CA ASP A 249 -8.66 -10.49 -2.01
C ASP A 249 -7.45 -11.40 -1.94
N VAL A 250 -7.57 -12.50 -1.18
CA VAL A 250 -6.57 -13.55 -1.15
C VAL A 250 -7.19 -14.94 -1.20
N SER A 251 -6.53 -15.87 -1.93
CA SER A 251 -6.66 -17.30 -1.72
C SER A 251 -5.32 -17.87 -1.26
N VAL A 252 -5.31 -18.67 -0.20
CA VAL A 252 -4.12 -19.27 0.40
C VAL A 252 -4.11 -20.76 0.12
N PHE A 253 -3.04 -21.24 -0.51
CA PHE A 253 -2.85 -22.67 -0.81
C PHE A 253 -1.57 -23.17 -0.15
N LEU A 254 -1.63 -24.36 0.44
CA LEU A 254 -0.48 -25.07 0.97
C LEU A 254 -0.39 -26.45 0.30
N ASN A 255 0.76 -26.75 -0.32
CA ASN A 255 1.02 -28.02 -1.01
C ASN A 255 -0.10 -28.35 -2.02
N GLY A 256 -0.58 -27.38 -2.76
CA GLY A 256 -1.65 -27.53 -3.73
C GLY A 256 -3.06 -27.68 -3.15
N ARG A 257 -3.26 -27.44 -1.86
CA ARG A 257 -4.58 -27.48 -1.21
C ARG A 257 -4.99 -26.09 -0.74
N ILE A 258 -6.22 -25.66 -1.07
CA ILE A 258 -6.77 -24.41 -0.54
C ILE A 258 -7.05 -24.52 0.96
N LEU A 259 -6.57 -23.55 1.72
CA LEU A 259 -6.80 -23.48 3.18
C LEU A 259 -7.70 -22.30 3.56
N TYR A 260 -7.64 -21.22 2.81
CA TYR A 260 -8.35 -19.99 3.15
C TYR A 260 -8.68 -19.18 1.90
N ARG A 261 -9.78 -18.43 1.96
CA ARG A 261 -10.13 -17.40 1.01
C ARG A 261 -10.80 -16.24 1.74
N GLY A 262 -10.35 -15.03 1.48
CA GLY A 262 -10.85 -13.84 2.17
C GLY A 262 -10.80 -12.59 1.34
N ARG A 263 -11.56 -11.58 1.80
CA ARG A 263 -11.59 -10.21 1.28
C ARG A 263 -11.30 -9.22 2.39
N SER A 264 -10.39 -8.28 2.10
CA SER A 264 -10.00 -7.17 2.98
C SER A 264 -10.19 -5.81 2.28
N ALA A 265 -11.11 -5.74 1.33
CA ALA A 265 -11.44 -4.51 0.63
C ALA A 265 -12.13 -3.49 1.54
N GLN A 266 -12.01 -2.21 1.20
CA GLN A 266 -12.67 -1.12 1.93
C GLN A 266 -14.19 -1.35 2.02
N GLY A 267 -14.73 -1.24 3.24
CA GLY A 267 -16.16 -1.38 3.53
C GLY A 267 -16.67 -2.84 3.53
N PHE A 268 -15.78 -3.84 3.33
CA PHE A 268 -16.23 -5.23 3.24
C PHE A 268 -16.58 -5.84 4.61
N ARG A 269 -15.72 -5.66 5.62
CA ARG A 269 -15.91 -6.26 6.96
C ARG A 269 -16.96 -5.52 7.76
N ASP A 270 -16.94 -4.20 7.65
CA ASP A 270 -17.92 -3.27 8.21
C ASP A 270 -17.84 -1.95 7.41
N PRO A 271 -18.84 -1.04 7.52
CA PRO A 271 -18.84 0.21 6.76
C PRO A 271 -17.66 1.15 7.07
N GLY A 272 -17.04 1.03 8.23
CA GLY A 272 -15.87 1.83 8.64
C GLY A 272 -14.53 1.19 8.30
N PHE A 273 -14.53 -0.07 7.87
CA PHE A 273 -13.31 -0.80 7.55
C PHE A 273 -12.60 -0.21 6.33
N LEU A 274 -11.38 0.22 6.49
CA LEU A 274 -10.61 0.90 5.45
C LEU A 274 -9.81 -0.06 4.55
N GLY A 275 -9.71 -1.34 4.90
CA GLY A 275 -8.88 -2.30 4.16
C GLY A 275 -7.38 -2.13 4.39
N ILE A 276 -6.98 -1.46 5.47
CA ILE A 276 -5.56 -1.29 5.82
C ILE A 276 -4.92 -2.65 6.05
N ILE A 277 -3.80 -2.88 5.37
CA ILE A 277 -3.05 -4.14 5.51
C ILE A 277 -2.38 -4.19 6.89
N ASN A 278 -2.75 -5.22 7.66
CA ASN A 278 -2.14 -5.52 8.94
C ASN A 278 -1.97 -7.05 9.04
N PRO A 279 -0.81 -7.56 9.48
CA PRO A 279 -0.60 -9.01 9.63
C PRO A 279 -1.59 -9.67 10.59
N GLU A 280 -2.26 -8.90 11.45
CA GLU A 280 -3.27 -9.40 12.38
C GLU A 280 -4.69 -9.43 11.81
N ASN A 281 -4.88 -9.04 10.52
CA ASN A 281 -6.20 -9.04 9.91
C ASN A 281 -6.83 -10.42 9.83
N ASP A 282 -6.03 -11.44 9.52
CA ASP A 282 -6.48 -12.82 9.41
C ASP A 282 -5.39 -13.79 9.85
N VAL A 283 -5.83 -14.99 10.27
CA VAL A 283 -4.94 -16.08 10.68
C VAL A 283 -5.31 -17.35 9.91
N VAL A 284 -4.30 -18.01 9.35
CA VAL A 284 -4.44 -19.31 8.68
C VAL A 284 -3.49 -20.30 9.32
N TYR A 285 -4.00 -21.44 9.73
CA TYR A 285 -3.17 -22.53 10.28
C TYR A 285 -2.64 -23.42 9.16
N LEU A 286 -1.31 -23.54 9.09
CA LEU A 286 -0.60 -24.27 8.05
C LEU A 286 -0.17 -25.66 8.58
N PRO A 287 -0.84 -26.77 8.17
CA PRO A 287 -0.39 -28.11 8.51
C PRO A 287 0.82 -28.52 7.66
N LEU A 288 2.00 -28.11 8.10
CA LEU A 288 3.26 -28.40 7.42
C LEU A 288 3.63 -29.87 7.54
N LYS A 289 4.16 -30.45 6.46
CA LYS A 289 4.79 -31.76 6.44
C LYS A 289 6.30 -31.61 6.64
N LYS A 290 6.93 -32.63 7.21
CA LYS A 290 8.38 -32.69 7.27
C LYS A 290 9.00 -32.49 5.88
N GLY A 291 9.99 -31.62 5.78
CA GLY A 291 10.63 -31.22 4.52
C GLY A 291 10.04 -29.94 3.96
N SER A 292 10.08 -29.81 2.65
CA SER A 292 9.71 -28.61 1.92
C SER A 292 8.19 -28.52 1.70
N ASN A 293 7.60 -27.38 2.04
CA ASN A 293 6.18 -27.07 1.84
C ASN A 293 6.05 -25.83 0.97
N GLU A 294 5.22 -25.90 -0.07
CA GLU A 294 4.94 -24.76 -0.93
C GLU A 294 3.72 -23.99 -0.43
N LEU A 295 3.92 -22.73 -0.08
CA LEU A 295 2.85 -21.78 0.20
C LEU A 295 2.63 -20.88 -1.02
N VAL A 296 1.39 -20.83 -1.50
CA VAL A 296 0.99 -19.97 -2.63
C VAL A 296 -0.17 -19.08 -2.20
N LEU A 297 -0.04 -17.77 -2.48
CA LEU A 297 -1.10 -16.78 -2.33
C LEU A 297 -1.56 -16.34 -3.72
N ALA A 298 -2.86 -16.31 -3.99
CA ALA A 298 -3.43 -15.60 -5.12
C ALA A 298 -4.00 -14.28 -4.60
N VAL A 299 -3.35 -13.17 -4.93
CA VAL A 299 -3.70 -11.84 -4.40
C VAL A 299 -4.27 -10.98 -5.53
N SER A 300 -5.48 -10.49 -5.32
CA SER A 300 -6.21 -9.69 -6.31
C SER A 300 -6.48 -8.28 -5.82
N GLU A 301 -6.68 -7.35 -6.75
CA GLU A 301 -6.78 -5.91 -6.53
C GLU A 301 -8.15 -5.38 -6.95
N LEU A 302 -8.78 -4.58 -6.08
CA LEU A 302 -9.98 -3.79 -6.35
C LEU A 302 -9.72 -2.29 -6.26
N GLY A 303 -8.76 -1.84 -5.44
CA GLY A 303 -8.35 -0.45 -5.31
C GLY A 303 -7.81 -0.07 -3.94
N GLY A 304 -6.82 0.84 -3.91
CA GLY A 304 -6.28 1.42 -2.68
C GLY A 304 -4.93 0.85 -2.23
N GLY A 305 -4.55 -0.32 -2.73
CA GLY A 305 -3.25 -0.93 -2.47
C GLY A 305 -3.24 -2.39 -2.88
N TRP A 306 -2.22 -2.81 -3.59
CA TRP A 306 -2.06 -4.20 -4.01
C TRP A 306 -0.84 -4.82 -3.36
N GLY A 307 -1.06 -5.68 -2.39
CA GLY A 307 0.02 -6.28 -1.65
C GLY A 307 -0.41 -7.16 -0.50
N PHE A 308 0.57 -7.66 0.22
CA PHE A 308 0.36 -8.50 1.38
C PHE A 308 1.54 -8.44 2.36
N ILE A 309 1.32 -8.93 3.57
CA ILE A 309 2.32 -9.19 4.60
C ILE A 309 2.02 -10.54 5.24
N CYS A 310 3.07 -11.35 5.50
CA CYS A 310 2.95 -12.67 6.10
C CYS A 310 3.95 -12.85 7.24
N ARG A 311 3.47 -13.28 8.39
CA ARG A 311 4.29 -13.69 9.54
C ARG A 311 3.98 -15.14 9.91
N LEU A 312 5.04 -15.91 10.16
CA LEU A 312 4.93 -17.35 10.44
C LEU A 312 5.46 -17.63 11.86
N ALA A 313 4.54 -17.91 12.78
CA ALA A 313 4.83 -18.16 14.17
C ALA A 313 4.58 -19.63 14.56
N SER A 314 5.15 -20.07 15.67
CA SER A 314 4.76 -21.31 16.34
C SER A 314 3.37 -21.14 16.96
N LEU A 315 2.69 -22.27 17.31
CA LEU A 315 1.39 -22.18 17.97
C LEU A 315 1.50 -21.71 19.42
N ASP A 316 2.68 -21.84 19.99
CA ASP A 316 2.98 -21.48 21.38
C ASP A 316 3.49 -20.03 21.53
N ASP A 317 3.66 -19.33 20.42
CA ASP A 317 3.98 -17.91 20.33
C ASP A 317 2.69 -17.08 20.09
#